data_675de1e637fae87aaa656313160904c6
#
_entry.id   675de1e637fae87aaa656313160904c6
#
_cell.length_a   1.000
_cell.length_b   1.000
_cell.length_c   1.000
_cell.angle_alpha   90.00
_cell.angle_beta   90.00
_cell.angle_gamma   90.00
#
_symmetry.space_group_name_H-M   'P 1'
#
loop_
_entity.id
_entity.type
_entity.pdbx_description
1 polymer ?
#
loop_
_entity_poly.entity_id
_entity_poly.type
_entity_poly.pdbx_seq_one_letter_code
_entity_poly.pdbx_strand_id
1 'polypeptide(L)'
;GIQALADQYGLEYYDLNLMADQVKIDWKKDTRDKGDHLNHTGAVQVSDWLGAFFHSKNTLTDHRQETAYSQWNDALGRYDQQIADGTAYEISHGKK
;
A
#
# COMPACT_ATOMS: atom_id res chain seq x y z
N GLY A 1 19.09 -14.76 7.47
CA GLY A 1 17.99 -14.51 6.57
C GLY A 1 18.17 -13.25 5.71
N ILE A 2 17.11 -12.71 5.19
CA ILE A 2 17.15 -11.53 4.31
C ILE A 2 17.73 -10.30 5.01
N GLN A 3 17.45 -10.09 6.29
CA GLN A 3 18.02 -8.96 7.04
C GLN A 3 19.55 -9.00 7.05
N ALA A 4 20.13 -10.17 7.30
CA ALA A 4 21.58 -10.35 7.32
C ALA A 4 22.21 -10.06 5.94
N LEU A 5 21.53 -10.45 4.87
CA LEU A 5 21.96 -10.17 3.50
C LEU A 5 21.89 -8.66 3.20
N ALA A 6 20.81 -8.01 3.61
CA ALA A 6 20.66 -6.56 3.47
C ALA A 6 21.75 -5.81 4.22
N ASP A 7 22.04 -6.21 5.45
CA ASP A 7 23.11 -5.62 6.28
C ASP A 7 24.48 -5.77 5.61
N GLN A 8 24.74 -6.93 5.02
CA GLN A 8 26.00 -7.19 4.30
C GLN A 8 26.24 -6.22 3.16
N TYR A 9 25.17 -5.82 2.45
CA TYR A 9 25.26 -4.92 1.30
C TYR A 9 24.90 -3.46 1.63
N GLY A 10 24.68 -3.14 2.90
CA GLY A 10 24.31 -1.79 3.31
C GLY A 10 22.95 -1.33 2.78
N LEU A 11 22.00 -2.25 2.62
CA LEU A 11 20.66 -1.99 2.10
C LEU A 11 19.64 -1.87 3.24
N GLU A 12 18.70 -0.96 3.09
CA GLU A 12 17.53 -0.91 3.97
C GLU A 12 16.57 -2.07 3.63
N TYR A 13 16.11 -2.77 4.65
CA TYR A 13 15.14 -3.86 4.51
C TYR A 13 14.08 -3.75 5.61
N TYR A 14 12.83 -3.84 5.21
CA TYR A 14 11.69 -3.77 6.11
C TYR A 14 10.75 -4.95 5.86
N ASP A 15 10.58 -5.80 6.85
CA ASP A 15 9.59 -6.88 6.82
C ASP A 15 8.31 -6.39 7.51
N LEU A 16 7.30 -6.00 6.72
CA LEU A 16 6.06 -5.45 7.24
C LEU A 16 5.27 -6.48 8.06
N ASN A 17 5.52 -7.78 7.90
CA ASN A 17 4.92 -8.80 8.73
C ASN A 17 5.40 -8.74 10.19
N LEU A 18 6.58 -8.18 10.41
CA LEU A 18 7.17 -8.03 11.74
C LEU A 18 6.93 -6.63 12.33
N MET A 19 6.17 -5.78 11.64
CA MET A 19 5.96 -4.37 11.99
C MET A 19 4.51 -4.07 12.36
N ALA A 20 3.86 -4.99 13.08
CA ALA A 20 2.44 -4.89 13.42
C ALA A 20 2.09 -3.67 14.29
N ASP A 21 3.06 -3.10 14.98
CA ASP A 21 2.91 -1.85 15.75
C ASP A 21 2.83 -0.60 14.85
N GLN A 22 3.35 -0.68 13.64
CA GLN A 22 3.39 0.42 12.68
C GLN A 22 2.40 0.23 11.53
N VAL A 23 2.34 -0.97 10.98
CA VAL A 23 1.43 -1.33 9.89
C VAL A 23 0.36 -2.27 10.46
N LYS A 24 -0.77 -1.71 10.84
CA LYS A 24 -1.81 -2.41 11.60
C LYS A 24 -2.74 -3.19 10.69
N ILE A 25 -2.24 -4.27 10.13
CA ILE A 25 -3.04 -5.17 9.28
C ILE A 25 -3.85 -6.14 10.15
N ASP A 26 -5.15 -6.13 9.98
CA ASP A 26 -6.05 -7.18 10.46
C ASP A 26 -6.16 -8.25 9.37
N TRP A 27 -5.52 -9.38 9.58
CA TRP A 27 -5.43 -10.45 8.58
C TRP A 27 -6.78 -11.01 8.13
N LYS A 28 -7.82 -10.87 8.95
CA LYS A 28 -9.18 -11.31 8.60
C LYS A 28 -9.94 -10.27 7.80
N LYS A 29 -9.69 -8.99 8.07
CA LYS A 29 -10.42 -7.87 7.49
C LYS A 29 -9.71 -7.28 6.29
N ASP A 30 -8.38 -7.19 6.34
CA ASP A 30 -7.56 -6.42 5.41
C ASP A 30 -6.91 -7.28 4.33
N THR A 31 -7.24 -8.56 4.30
CA THR A 31 -6.75 -9.48 3.28
C THR A 31 -7.90 -10.18 2.56
N ARG A 32 -7.62 -10.62 1.36
CA ARG A 32 -8.42 -11.61 0.63
C ARG A 32 -7.68 -12.94 0.66
N ASP A 33 -8.30 -14.01 0.18
CA ASP A 33 -7.66 -15.31 0.02
C ASP A 33 -6.87 -15.80 1.25
N LYS A 34 -7.46 -15.62 2.44
CA LYS A 34 -6.92 -16.12 3.72
C LYS A 34 -5.54 -15.58 4.10
N GLY A 35 -5.23 -14.37 3.67
CA GLY A 35 -4.01 -13.67 4.08
C GLY A 35 -2.91 -13.62 3.03
N ASP A 36 -3.11 -14.18 1.85
CA ASP A 36 -2.10 -14.15 0.80
C ASP A 36 -1.97 -12.77 0.14
N HIS A 37 -3.09 -12.07 -0.05
CA HIS A 37 -3.09 -10.77 -0.70
C HIS A 37 -3.87 -9.74 0.11
N LEU A 38 -3.40 -8.51 0.11
CA LEU A 38 -4.16 -7.40 0.66
C LEU A 38 -5.41 -7.13 -0.19
N ASN A 39 -6.50 -6.81 0.48
CA ASN A 39 -7.65 -6.21 -0.17
C ASN A 39 -7.51 -4.68 -0.18
N HIS A 40 -8.57 -3.95 -0.58
CA HIS A 40 -8.52 -2.48 -0.63
C HIS A 40 -8.17 -1.86 0.73
N THR A 41 -8.78 -2.30 1.82
CA THR A 41 -8.52 -1.74 3.16
C THR A 41 -7.09 -2.01 3.61
N GLY A 42 -6.55 -3.19 3.34
CA GLY A 42 -5.15 -3.52 3.62
C GLY A 42 -4.18 -2.70 2.76
N ALA A 43 -4.52 -2.51 1.50
CA ALA A 43 -3.71 -1.68 0.60
C ALA A 43 -3.65 -0.22 1.08
N VAL A 44 -4.74 0.33 1.58
CA VAL A 44 -4.76 1.68 2.18
C VAL A 44 -3.82 1.75 3.38
N GLN A 45 -3.88 0.78 4.28
CA GLN A 45 -3.01 0.73 5.47
C GLN A 45 -1.52 0.74 5.10
N VAL A 46 -1.13 -0.13 4.18
CA VAL A 46 0.27 -0.22 3.73
C VAL A 46 0.69 1.04 2.97
N SER A 47 -0.18 1.57 2.11
CA SER A 47 0.12 2.78 1.35
C SER A 47 0.29 4.01 2.24
N ASP A 48 -0.51 4.13 3.29
CA ASP A 48 -0.38 5.22 4.27
C ASP A 48 0.97 5.13 5.00
N TRP A 49 1.37 3.93 5.42
CA TRP A 49 2.67 3.73 6.05
C TRP A 49 3.81 4.06 5.08
N LEU A 50 3.75 3.57 3.84
CA LEU A 50 4.75 3.84 2.81
C LEU A 50 4.84 5.34 2.49
N GLY A 51 3.70 6.01 2.37
CA GLY A 51 3.65 7.44 2.09
C GLY A 51 4.33 8.24 3.20
N ALA A 52 4.02 7.94 4.46
CA ALA A 52 4.64 8.57 5.62
C ALA A 52 6.15 8.28 5.68
N PHE A 53 6.54 7.04 5.38
CA PHE A 53 7.94 6.62 5.35
C PHE A 53 8.74 7.43 4.32
N PHE A 54 8.26 7.48 3.08
CA PHE A 54 8.95 8.23 2.02
C PHE A 54 8.95 9.73 2.28
N HIS A 55 7.87 10.27 2.85
CA HIS A 55 7.84 11.67 3.26
C HIS A 55 8.90 11.97 4.32
N SER A 56 9.06 11.10 5.31
CA SER A 56 10.08 11.25 6.36
C SER A 56 11.51 11.22 5.82
N LYS A 57 11.74 10.49 4.73
CA LYS A 57 13.05 10.44 4.04
C LYS A 57 13.30 11.67 3.17
N ASN A 58 12.27 12.45 2.88
CA ASN A 58 12.35 13.64 2.02
C ASN A 58 12.97 13.35 0.64
N THR A 59 12.67 12.16 0.08
CA THR A 59 13.26 11.67 -1.17
C THR A 59 12.35 11.82 -2.38
N LEU A 60 11.07 12.10 -2.17
CA LEU A 60 10.08 12.22 -3.23
C LEU A 60 9.44 13.60 -3.23
N THR A 61 9.31 14.18 -4.40
CA THR A 61 8.61 15.45 -4.61
C THR A 61 7.11 15.19 -4.76
N ASP A 62 6.29 16.06 -4.15
CA ASP A 62 4.84 15.99 -4.32
C ASP A 62 4.45 16.67 -5.65
N HIS A 63 3.94 15.86 -6.58
CA HIS A 63 3.53 16.30 -7.92
C HIS A 63 2.00 16.41 -8.09
N ARG A 64 1.22 16.24 -7.01
CA ARG A 64 -0.24 16.13 -7.10
C ARG A 64 -0.93 17.35 -7.72
N GLN A 65 -0.32 18.52 -7.60
CA GLN A 65 -0.85 19.78 -8.14
C GLN A 65 -0.24 20.18 -9.50
N GLU A 66 0.66 19.36 -10.03
CA GLU A 66 1.35 19.66 -11.28
C GLU A 66 0.61 19.07 -12.46
N THR A 67 0.31 19.91 -13.47
CA THR A 67 -0.44 19.52 -14.69
C THR A 67 0.21 18.36 -15.43
N ALA A 68 1.54 18.30 -15.47
CA ALA A 68 2.29 17.23 -16.11
C ALA A 68 1.97 15.83 -15.55
N TYR A 69 1.45 15.76 -14.31
CA TYR A 69 1.10 14.52 -13.61
C TYR A 69 -0.41 14.31 -13.48
N SER A 70 -1.22 15.08 -14.17
CA SER A 70 -2.69 15.03 -14.05
C SER A 70 -3.28 13.65 -14.36
N GLN A 71 -2.64 12.87 -15.22
CA GLN A 71 -3.06 11.49 -15.53
C GLN A 71 -3.16 10.59 -14.28
N TRP A 72 -2.36 10.85 -13.25
CA TRP A 72 -2.44 10.11 -11.99
C TRP A 72 -3.70 10.47 -11.20
N ASN A 73 -4.10 11.74 -11.24
CA ASN A 73 -5.35 12.19 -10.63
C ASN A 73 -6.56 11.56 -11.35
N ASP A 74 -6.51 11.47 -12.68
CA ASP A 74 -7.55 10.81 -13.47
C ASP A 74 -7.63 9.31 -13.15
N ALA A 75 -6.49 8.66 -13.01
CA ALA A 75 -6.43 7.25 -12.61
C ALA A 75 -7.01 7.02 -11.22
N LEU A 76 -6.67 7.89 -10.25
CA LEU A 76 -7.26 7.85 -8.91
C LEU A 76 -8.77 8.01 -8.96
N GLY A 77 -9.28 8.98 -9.73
CA GLY A 77 -10.72 9.20 -9.88
C GLY A 77 -11.43 7.96 -10.43
N ARG A 78 -10.86 7.28 -11.40
CA ARG A 78 -11.41 6.02 -11.92
C ARG A 78 -11.42 4.91 -10.87
N TYR A 79 -10.35 4.79 -10.11
CA TYR A 79 -10.26 3.80 -9.04
C TYR A 79 -11.29 4.07 -7.93
N ASP A 80 -11.40 5.31 -7.49
CA ASP A 80 -12.37 5.73 -6.48
C ASP A 80 -13.80 5.43 -6.95
N GLN A 81 -14.09 5.65 -8.24
CA GLN A 81 -15.39 5.32 -8.82
C GLN A 81 -15.66 3.81 -8.78
N GLN A 82 -14.67 2.99 -9.08
CA GLN A 82 -14.80 1.52 -8.98
C GLN A 82 -15.10 1.08 -7.55
N ILE A 83 -14.46 1.68 -6.56
CA ILE A 83 -14.74 1.41 -5.15
C ILE A 83 -16.18 1.82 -4.81
N ALA A 84 -16.59 3.03 -5.19
CA ALA A 84 -17.94 3.55 -4.93
C ALA A 84 -19.03 2.71 -5.58
N ASP A 85 -18.82 2.24 -6.80
CA ASP A 85 -19.78 1.40 -7.55
C ASP A 85 -19.81 -0.05 -7.07
N GLY A 86 -18.88 -0.45 -6.19
CA GLY A 86 -18.75 -1.83 -5.74
C GLY A 86 -18.15 -2.76 -6.80
N THR A 87 -17.70 -2.24 -7.93
CA THR A 87 -17.05 -3.06 -8.97
C THR A 87 -15.71 -3.62 -8.51
N ALA A 88 -15.12 -3.03 -7.48
CA ALA A 88 -13.91 -3.51 -6.83
C ALA A 88 -14.21 -4.46 -5.65
N TYR A 89 -15.44 -4.96 -5.51
CA TYR A 89 -15.84 -5.84 -4.41
C TYR A 89 -14.90 -7.05 -4.27
N GLU A 90 -14.57 -7.69 -5.37
CA GLU A 90 -13.67 -8.85 -5.35
C GLU A 90 -12.24 -8.48 -4.93
N ILE A 91 -11.81 -7.26 -5.22
CA ILE A 91 -10.52 -6.75 -4.76
C ILE A 91 -10.53 -6.58 -3.24
N SER A 92 -11.65 -6.10 -2.68
CA SER A 92 -11.81 -5.86 -1.24
C SER A 92 -12.11 -7.12 -0.44
N HIS A 93 -12.87 -8.07 -1.00
CA HIS A 93 -13.38 -9.24 -0.27
C HIS A 93 -12.80 -10.55 -0.77
N GLY A 94 -12.11 -10.53 -1.90
CA GLY A 94 -11.60 -11.72 -2.57
C GLY A 94 -12.69 -12.55 -3.23
N LYS A 95 -12.27 -13.48 -4.09
CA LYS A 95 -13.13 -14.53 -4.62
C LYS A 95 -13.20 -15.66 -3.62
N LYS A 96 -14.38 -16.13 -3.40
CA LYS A 96 -14.58 -17.31 -2.57
C LYS A 96 -14.23 -18.58 -3.35
#